data_c6cbe30c789b37a6029803020f2930a5
#
_entry.id   c6cbe30c789b37a6029803020f2930a5
#
_cell.length_a   1.000
_cell.length_b   1.000
_cell.length_c   1.000
_cell.angle_alpha   90.00
_cell.angle_beta   90.00
_cell.angle_gamma   90.00
#
_symmetry.space_group_name_H-M   'P 1'
#
loop_
_entity.id
_entity.type
_entity.pdbx_description
1 polymer ?
#
loop_
_entity_poly.entity_id
_entity_poly.type
_entity_poly.pdbx_seq_one_letter_code
_entity_poly.pdbx_strand_id
1 'polypeptide(L)'
;IMDYAKEALRLHVEWNGKLETVPKMKIENRDDLSIAYTPGVAAPCLEIEKDKKNSYVYTGRAHTVAVISDGSAVLGLGNIGPEAGMPVMEGKCVLFKALGNVDAVPLCLNTQDTDELVQIISSLEPSFGGINLEDIAAPRCFEVEKRLQEKMNIPVFHDDQHGTAIVV
;
A
#
# COMPACT_ATOMS: atom_id res chain seq x y z
N ILE A 1 1.91 3.06 -35.28
CA ILE A 1 1.75 2.26 -34.03
C ILE A 1 2.46 3.04 -32.93
N MET A 2 1.81 3.25 -31.81
CA MET A 2 2.37 3.99 -30.66
C MET A 2 3.53 3.20 -30.07
N ASP A 3 4.66 3.87 -29.81
CA ASP A 3 5.77 3.31 -29.03
C ASP A 3 5.45 3.52 -27.54
N TYR A 4 4.85 2.50 -26.93
CA TYR A 4 4.42 2.57 -25.53
C TYR A 4 5.57 2.80 -24.55
N ALA A 5 6.78 2.30 -24.82
CA ALA A 5 7.92 2.48 -23.92
C ALA A 5 8.37 3.94 -23.90
N LYS A 6 8.51 4.56 -25.09
CA LYS A 6 8.89 5.98 -25.21
C LYS A 6 7.83 6.90 -24.60
N GLU A 7 6.55 6.60 -24.87
CA GLU A 7 5.45 7.42 -24.34
C GLU A 7 5.31 7.26 -22.81
N ALA A 8 5.51 6.06 -22.28
CA ALA A 8 5.52 5.84 -20.83
C ALA A 8 6.62 6.66 -20.14
N LEU A 9 7.84 6.68 -20.66
CA LEU A 9 8.92 7.51 -20.10
C LEU A 9 8.56 8.99 -20.08
N ARG A 10 8.01 9.51 -21.18
CA ARG A 10 7.57 10.91 -21.28
C ARG A 10 6.50 11.24 -20.25
N LEU A 11 5.47 10.40 -20.15
CA LEU A 11 4.34 10.62 -19.25
C LEU A 11 4.74 10.47 -17.76
N HIS A 12 5.64 9.57 -17.41
CA HIS A 12 6.11 9.43 -16.03
C HIS A 12 6.86 10.68 -15.54
N VAL A 13 7.59 11.37 -16.44
CA VAL A 13 8.19 12.67 -16.12
C VAL A 13 7.12 13.74 -15.93
N GLU A 14 6.13 13.80 -16.83
CA GLU A 14 5.04 14.79 -16.79
C GLU A 14 4.16 14.62 -15.54
N TRP A 15 3.81 13.39 -15.19
CA TRP A 15 3.00 13.09 -14.01
C TRP A 15 3.75 13.30 -12.70
N ASN A 16 5.06 13.19 -12.70
CA ASN A 16 5.89 13.21 -11.47
C ASN A 16 5.42 12.18 -10.44
N GLY A 17 5.18 10.95 -10.89
CA GLY A 17 4.50 9.88 -10.16
C GLY A 17 3.02 9.75 -10.53
N LYS A 18 2.43 8.56 -10.30
CA LYS A 18 1.03 8.26 -10.70
C LYS A 18 0.01 8.55 -9.61
N LEU A 19 0.46 8.87 -8.41
CA LEU A 19 -0.38 9.02 -7.22
C LEU A 19 -0.16 10.38 -6.57
N GLU A 20 -1.22 10.90 -5.99
CA GLU A 20 -1.18 12.07 -5.11
C GLU A 20 -2.02 11.81 -3.86
N THR A 21 -1.71 12.50 -2.77
CA THR A 21 -2.52 12.51 -1.55
C THR A 21 -3.39 13.74 -1.52
N VAL A 22 -4.70 13.54 -1.51
CA VAL A 22 -5.69 14.62 -1.51
C VAL A 22 -6.51 14.56 -0.22
N PRO A 23 -6.62 15.66 0.53
CA PRO A 23 -7.47 15.71 1.71
C PRO A 23 -8.95 15.65 1.31
N LYS A 24 -9.77 14.94 2.09
CA LYS A 24 -11.23 14.87 1.90
C LYS A 24 -11.96 16.14 2.37
N MET A 25 -11.32 16.93 3.20
CA MET A 25 -11.85 18.17 3.75
C MET A 25 -10.97 19.35 3.38
N LYS A 26 -11.55 20.55 3.37
CA LYS A 26 -10.83 21.79 3.16
C LYS A 26 -10.59 22.48 4.51
N ILE A 27 -9.50 23.21 4.60
CA ILE A 27 -9.21 24.11 5.72
C ILE A 27 -9.33 25.53 5.18
N GLU A 28 -10.45 26.18 5.43
CA GLU A 28 -10.76 27.53 4.96
C GLU A 28 -10.72 28.57 6.10
N ASN A 29 -10.81 28.11 7.34
CA ASN A 29 -10.84 28.96 8.52
C ASN A 29 -10.22 28.24 9.74
N ARG A 30 -10.17 28.96 10.87
CA ARG A 30 -9.60 28.48 12.12
C ARG A 30 -10.41 27.33 12.74
N ASP A 31 -11.71 27.33 12.56
CA ASP A 31 -12.57 26.28 13.13
C ASP A 31 -12.33 24.94 12.39
N ASP A 32 -12.19 24.98 11.06
CA ASP A 32 -11.83 23.79 10.27
C ASP A 32 -10.50 23.20 10.72
N LEU A 33 -9.50 24.05 10.94
CA LEU A 33 -8.19 23.62 11.46
C LEU A 33 -8.32 23.00 12.85
N SER A 34 -9.13 23.61 13.72
CA SER A 34 -9.33 23.15 15.10
C SER A 34 -10.08 21.83 15.17
N ILE A 35 -10.97 21.55 14.21
CA ILE A 35 -11.67 20.27 14.07
C ILE A 35 -10.75 19.21 13.48
N ALA A 36 -10.04 19.56 12.40
CA ALA A 36 -9.19 18.61 11.69
C ALA A 36 -7.91 18.21 12.46
N TYR A 37 -7.42 19.10 13.30
CA TYR A 37 -6.18 18.90 14.04
C TYR A 37 -6.38 19.22 15.53
N THR A 38 -5.65 20.19 16.07
CA THR A 38 -5.70 20.51 17.50
C THR A 38 -6.67 21.66 17.79
N PRO A 39 -7.62 21.51 18.75
CA PRO A 39 -7.75 20.43 19.75
C PRO A 39 -8.69 19.28 19.36
N GLY A 40 -9.48 19.40 18.32
CA GLY A 40 -10.59 18.50 17.98
C GLY A 40 -10.16 17.04 17.78
N VAL A 41 -8.96 16.81 17.18
CA VAL A 41 -8.42 15.46 16.91
C VAL A 41 -8.24 14.60 18.17
N ALA A 42 -8.17 15.21 19.36
CA ALA A 42 -8.07 14.45 20.61
C ALA A 42 -9.31 13.54 20.85
N ALA A 43 -10.48 13.96 20.41
CA ALA A 43 -11.71 13.17 20.61
C ALA A 43 -11.68 11.82 19.88
N PRO A 44 -11.46 11.73 18.55
CA PRO A 44 -11.31 10.43 17.90
C PRO A 44 -10.11 9.61 18.42
N CYS A 45 -9.01 10.22 18.85
CA CYS A 45 -7.89 9.50 19.45
C CYS A 45 -8.34 8.76 20.73
N LEU A 46 -9.06 9.41 21.62
CA LEU A 46 -9.58 8.81 22.85
C LEU A 46 -10.61 7.71 22.58
N GLU A 47 -11.44 7.85 21.56
CA GLU A 47 -12.37 6.78 21.17
C GLU A 47 -11.65 5.55 20.61
N ILE A 48 -10.56 5.74 19.86
CA ILE A 48 -9.72 4.65 19.35
C ILE A 48 -8.94 4.00 20.50
N GLU A 49 -8.48 4.76 21.49
CA GLU A 49 -7.82 4.22 22.68
C GLU A 49 -8.72 3.28 23.47
N LYS A 50 -10.00 3.63 23.61
CA LYS A 50 -11.02 2.79 24.30
C LYS A 50 -11.30 1.49 23.54
N ASP A 51 -11.42 1.56 22.21
CA ASP A 51 -11.61 0.40 21.33
C ASP A 51 -10.86 0.61 20.02
N LYS A 52 -9.80 -0.19 19.78
CA LYS A 52 -8.97 -0.12 18.58
C LYS A 52 -9.75 -0.32 17.27
N LYS A 53 -10.92 -0.97 17.30
CA LYS A 53 -11.79 -1.13 16.14
C LYS A 53 -12.31 0.21 15.62
N ASN A 54 -12.40 1.21 16.46
CA ASN A 54 -12.79 2.56 16.08
C ASN A 54 -11.80 3.21 15.10
N SER A 55 -10.56 2.70 14.98
CA SER A 55 -9.63 3.15 13.93
C SER A 55 -10.16 2.94 12.52
N TYR A 56 -10.98 1.93 12.28
CA TYR A 56 -11.65 1.69 11.00
C TYR A 56 -12.77 2.69 10.71
N VAL A 57 -13.30 3.34 11.73
CA VAL A 57 -14.38 4.34 11.62
C VAL A 57 -13.82 5.75 11.48
N TYR A 58 -12.85 6.11 12.32
CA TYR A 58 -12.35 7.48 12.44
C TYR A 58 -11.12 7.79 11.59
N THR A 59 -10.55 6.80 10.90
CA THR A 59 -9.39 7.00 10.03
C THR A 59 -9.59 6.39 8.64
N GLY A 60 -8.64 6.62 7.73
CA GLY A 60 -8.61 5.98 6.41
C GLY A 60 -8.27 4.49 6.43
N ARG A 61 -8.01 3.91 7.60
CA ARG A 61 -7.54 2.53 7.74
C ARG A 61 -8.43 1.50 7.04
N ALA A 62 -9.76 1.64 7.13
CA ALA A 62 -10.72 0.70 6.53
C ALA A 62 -10.65 0.64 4.98
N HIS A 63 -10.13 1.70 4.34
CA HIS A 63 -10.14 1.86 2.88
C HIS A 63 -8.75 1.89 2.27
N THR A 64 -7.70 1.70 3.06
CA THR A 64 -6.32 1.84 2.58
C THR A 64 -5.57 0.51 2.66
N VAL A 65 -5.01 0.09 1.53
CA VAL A 65 -4.17 -1.12 1.39
C VAL A 65 -2.72 -0.71 1.16
N ALA A 66 -1.78 -1.40 1.78
CA ALA A 66 -0.38 -1.29 1.42
C ALA A 66 -0.05 -2.25 0.28
N VAL A 67 0.56 -1.74 -0.80
CA VAL A 67 1.13 -2.54 -1.88
C VAL A 67 2.63 -2.62 -1.65
N ILE A 68 3.12 -3.79 -1.24
CA ILE A 68 4.47 -3.95 -0.72
C ILE A 68 5.29 -4.85 -1.63
N SER A 69 6.51 -4.39 -1.96
CA SER A 69 7.49 -5.13 -2.75
C SER A 69 8.89 -4.95 -2.18
N ASP A 70 9.77 -5.91 -2.46
CA ASP A 70 11.21 -5.78 -2.29
C ASP A 70 11.95 -5.65 -3.63
N GLY A 71 11.22 -5.62 -4.74
CA GLY A 71 11.75 -5.48 -6.08
C GLY A 71 12.53 -6.69 -6.59
N SER A 72 12.36 -7.87 -5.98
CA SER A 72 13.16 -9.07 -6.30
C SER A 72 12.66 -9.88 -7.50
N ALA A 73 11.42 -9.64 -7.97
CA ALA A 73 10.83 -10.38 -9.09
C ALA A 73 9.87 -9.53 -9.92
N VAL A 74 10.36 -8.42 -10.48
CA VAL A 74 9.53 -7.42 -11.15
C VAL A 74 9.26 -7.81 -12.61
N LEU A 75 7.99 -8.10 -12.97
CA LEU A 75 7.42 -8.22 -14.33
C LEU A 75 8.35 -8.76 -15.43
N GLY A 76 9.05 -9.87 -15.21
CA GLY A 76 9.98 -10.42 -16.22
C GLY A 76 11.32 -9.68 -16.34
N LEU A 77 11.51 -8.61 -15.56
CA LEU A 77 12.80 -7.92 -15.43
C LEU A 77 13.69 -8.56 -14.36
N GLY A 78 13.08 -9.36 -13.46
CA GLY A 78 13.77 -10.03 -12.40
C GLY A 78 14.07 -9.13 -11.20
N ASN A 79 15.19 -9.38 -10.53
CA ASN A 79 15.62 -8.61 -9.36
C ASN A 79 16.27 -7.30 -9.79
N ILE A 80 15.47 -6.23 -9.86
CA ILE A 80 15.92 -4.89 -10.23
C ILE A 80 15.96 -3.91 -9.04
N GLY A 81 15.60 -4.39 -7.86
CA GLY A 81 15.60 -3.61 -6.63
C GLY A 81 14.33 -2.78 -6.37
N PRO A 82 14.19 -2.29 -5.14
CA PRO A 82 12.96 -1.65 -4.67
C PRO A 82 12.66 -0.32 -5.38
N GLU A 83 13.67 0.51 -5.64
CA GLU A 83 13.47 1.81 -6.31
C GLU A 83 12.99 1.63 -7.75
N ALA A 84 13.58 0.67 -8.47
CA ALA A 84 13.20 0.39 -9.86
C ALA A 84 11.84 -0.32 -9.96
N GLY A 85 11.39 -0.98 -8.89
CA GLY A 85 10.05 -1.58 -8.78
C GLY A 85 8.93 -0.55 -8.49
N MET A 86 9.25 0.64 -7.99
CA MET A 86 8.27 1.64 -7.59
C MET A 86 7.25 1.99 -8.69
N PRO A 87 7.62 2.20 -9.97
CA PRO A 87 6.64 2.51 -11.02
C PRO A 87 5.57 1.43 -11.21
N VAL A 88 5.91 0.16 -10.97
CA VAL A 88 4.96 -0.97 -11.03
C VAL A 88 4.02 -0.93 -9.83
N MET A 89 4.56 -0.68 -8.64
CA MET A 89 3.77 -0.58 -7.40
C MET A 89 2.78 0.59 -7.45
N GLU A 90 3.18 1.74 -7.98
CA GLU A 90 2.26 2.85 -8.24
C GLU A 90 1.17 2.45 -9.24
N GLY A 91 1.53 1.74 -10.30
CA GLY A 91 0.57 1.20 -11.28
C GLY A 91 -0.46 0.29 -10.61
N LYS A 92 -0.03 -0.62 -9.73
CA LYS A 92 -0.94 -1.48 -8.95
C LYS A 92 -1.88 -0.64 -8.08
N CYS A 93 -1.39 0.39 -7.41
CA CYS A 93 -2.22 1.29 -6.61
C CYS A 93 -3.27 2.03 -7.46
N VAL A 94 -2.91 2.45 -8.68
CA VAL A 94 -3.87 3.04 -9.65
C VAL A 94 -4.99 2.03 -9.96
N LEU A 95 -4.67 0.75 -10.18
CA LEU A 95 -5.67 -0.28 -10.44
C LEU A 95 -6.59 -0.51 -9.23
N PHE A 96 -6.06 -0.56 -8.01
CA PHE A 96 -6.87 -0.64 -6.79
C PHE A 96 -7.90 0.49 -6.72
N LYS A 97 -7.47 1.73 -7.01
CA LYS A 97 -8.35 2.89 -6.99
C LYS A 97 -9.36 2.88 -8.12
N ALA A 98 -8.91 2.68 -9.36
CA ALA A 98 -9.75 2.79 -10.54
C ALA A 98 -10.82 1.67 -10.64
N LEU A 99 -10.47 0.45 -10.25
CA LEU A 99 -11.32 -0.72 -10.40
C LEU A 99 -12.06 -1.10 -9.11
N GLY A 100 -11.44 -0.90 -7.95
CA GLY A 100 -11.98 -1.29 -6.66
C GLY A 100 -12.42 -0.15 -5.75
N ASN A 101 -12.14 1.11 -6.13
CA ASN A 101 -12.31 2.29 -5.29
C ASN A 101 -11.65 2.15 -3.91
N VAL A 102 -10.53 1.43 -3.85
CA VAL A 102 -9.70 1.25 -2.65
C VAL A 102 -8.49 2.16 -2.76
N ASP A 103 -8.20 2.91 -1.71
CA ASP A 103 -6.97 3.68 -1.61
C ASP A 103 -5.79 2.71 -1.40
N ALA A 104 -4.71 2.93 -2.11
CA ALA A 104 -3.53 2.07 -1.98
C ALA A 104 -2.25 2.90 -1.94
N VAL A 105 -1.30 2.46 -1.12
CA VAL A 105 -0.01 3.13 -0.90
C VAL A 105 1.11 2.18 -1.29
N PRO A 106 2.01 2.57 -2.22
CA PRO A 106 3.15 1.75 -2.58
C PRO A 106 4.26 1.86 -1.53
N LEU A 107 4.78 0.73 -1.09
CA LEU A 107 5.88 0.63 -0.13
C LEU A 107 6.93 -0.34 -0.67
N CYS A 108 8.06 0.20 -1.15
CA CYS A 108 9.20 -0.60 -1.58
C CYS A 108 10.23 -0.69 -0.47
N LEU A 109 10.52 -1.91 -0.02
CA LEU A 109 11.39 -2.17 1.12
C LEU A 109 12.80 -2.54 0.66
N ASN A 110 13.80 -1.88 1.24
CA ASN A 110 15.21 -2.12 0.92
C ASN A 110 15.76 -3.30 1.74
N THR A 111 15.09 -4.44 1.68
CA THR A 111 15.55 -5.72 2.23
C THR A 111 14.93 -6.88 1.48
N GLN A 112 15.67 -7.98 1.35
CA GLN A 112 15.19 -9.25 0.81
C GLN A 112 15.29 -10.39 1.85
N ASP A 113 15.56 -10.03 3.10
CA ASP A 113 15.55 -10.97 4.21
C ASP A 113 14.10 -11.25 4.66
N THR A 114 13.75 -12.54 4.76
CA THR A 114 12.40 -12.96 5.12
C THR A 114 11.98 -12.50 6.51
N ASP A 115 12.89 -12.57 7.49
CA ASP A 115 12.58 -12.19 8.87
C ASP A 115 12.37 -10.69 9.00
N GLU A 116 13.22 -9.90 8.35
CA GLU A 116 13.08 -8.44 8.29
C GLU A 116 11.78 -8.03 7.58
N LEU A 117 11.46 -8.63 6.42
CA LEU A 117 10.22 -8.35 5.70
C LEU A 117 9.01 -8.62 6.60
N VAL A 118 8.94 -9.79 7.23
CA VAL A 118 7.83 -10.14 8.13
C VAL A 118 7.75 -9.18 9.32
N GLN A 119 8.86 -8.79 9.90
CA GLN A 119 8.88 -7.86 11.02
C GLN A 119 8.41 -6.46 10.62
N ILE A 120 8.95 -5.90 9.54
CA ILE A 120 8.58 -4.57 9.05
C ILE A 120 7.10 -4.54 8.66
N ILE A 121 6.67 -5.47 7.82
CA ILE A 121 5.30 -5.49 7.29
C ILE A 121 4.27 -5.68 8.41
N SER A 122 4.51 -6.59 9.36
CA SER A 122 3.58 -6.79 10.47
C SER A 122 3.44 -5.56 11.37
N SER A 123 4.47 -4.72 11.46
CA SER A 123 4.44 -3.47 12.23
C SER A 123 3.57 -2.38 11.59
N LEU A 124 3.22 -2.52 10.31
CA LEU A 124 2.36 -1.58 9.57
C LEU A 124 0.86 -1.82 9.80
N GLU A 125 0.47 -2.93 10.42
CA GLU A 125 -0.94 -3.30 10.62
C GLU A 125 -1.83 -2.16 11.15
N PRO A 126 -1.40 -1.31 12.10
CA PRO A 126 -2.26 -0.24 12.60
C PRO A 126 -2.69 0.80 11.57
N SER A 127 -1.97 0.91 10.45
CA SER A 127 -2.20 1.94 9.43
C SER A 127 -3.05 1.47 8.25
N PHE A 128 -3.24 0.16 8.07
CA PHE A 128 -3.84 -0.41 6.86
C PHE A 128 -4.99 -1.36 7.16
N GLY A 129 -5.92 -1.45 6.22
CA GLY A 129 -7.01 -2.42 6.23
C GLY A 129 -6.64 -3.74 5.53
N GLY A 130 -5.54 -3.79 4.80
CA GLY A 130 -5.03 -4.97 4.12
C GLY A 130 -3.63 -4.78 3.54
N ILE A 131 -2.97 -5.87 3.21
CA ILE A 131 -1.64 -5.92 2.60
C ILE A 131 -1.71 -6.71 1.29
N ASN A 132 -1.27 -6.09 0.21
CA ASN A 132 -0.97 -6.75 -1.06
C ASN A 132 0.54 -6.86 -1.20
N LEU A 133 1.06 -8.09 -1.20
CA LEU A 133 2.45 -8.37 -1.54
C LEU A 133 2.56 -8.49 -3.06
N GLU A 134 3.55 -7.83 -3.64
CA GLU A 134 3.75 -7.75 -5.09
C GLU A 134 5.22 -7.94 -5.44
N ASP A 135 5.50 -8.68 -6.53
CA ASP A 135 6.85 -8.80 -7.11
C ASP A 135 7.94 -9.27 -6.12
N ILE A 136 7.59 -10.10 -5.15
CA ILE A 136 8.52 -10.78 -4.25
C ILE A 136 8.86 -12.16 -4.83
N ALA A 137 10.14 -12.46 -4.96
CA ALA A 137 10.61 -13.68 -5.60
C ALA A 137 10.13 -14.96 -4.91
N ALA A 138 9.68 -15.93 -5.73
CA ALA A 138 9.42 -17.30 -5.27
C ALA A 138 10.76 -18.02 -5.00
N PRO A 139 10.83 -18.95 -4.03
CA PRO A 139 9.75 -19.45 -3.17
C PRO A 139 9.50 -18.58 -1.92
N ARG A 140 10.34 -17.58 -1.67
CA ARG A 140 10.30 -16.73 -0.46
C ARG A 140 8.94 -16.02 -0.26
N CYS A 141 8.31 -15.59 -1.35
CA CYS A 141 7.00 -14.93 -1.28
C CYS A 141 5.94 -15.77 -0.54
N PHE A 142 5.94 -17.09 -0.70
CA PHE A 142 5.01 -18.00 -0.01
C PHE A 142 5.24 -18.04 1.50
N GLU A 143 6.50 -18.05 1.92
CA GLU A 143 6.86 -18.03 3.35
C GLU A 143 6.47 -16.69 3.99
N VAL A 144 6.81 -15.58 3.32
CA VAL A 144 6.46 -14.22 3.80
C VAL A 144 4.94 -14.09 3.96
N GLU A 145 4.17 -14.44 2.92
CA GLU A 145 2.71 -14.38 2.95
C GLU A 145 2.12 -15.21 4.09
N LYS A 146 2.52 -16.48 4.20
CA LYS A 146 2.03 -17.39 5.24
C LYS A 146 2.30 -16.85 6.64
N ARG A 147 3.53 -16.43 6.91
CA ARG A 147 3.93 -15.91 8.23
C ARG A 147 3.20 -14.62 8.59
N LEU A 148 2.93 -13.75 7.61
CA LEU A 148 2.15 -12.55 7.82
C LEU A 148 0.67 -12.86 8.08
N GLN A 149 0.08 -13.82 7.35
CA GLN A 149 -1.30 -14.27 7.60
C GLN A 149 -1.49 -14.87 9.00
N GLU A 150 -0.47 -15.57 9.53
CA GLU A 150 -0.49 -16.10 10.88
C GLU A 150 -0.32 -15.02 11.97
N LYS A 151 0.35 -13.91 11.64
CA LYS A 151 0.75 -12.87 12.59
C LYS A 151 -0.18 -11.67 12.62
N MET A 152 -0.81 -11.34 11.49
CA MET A 152 -1.63 -10.12 11.32
C MET A 152 -3.12 -10.44 11.37
N ASN A 153 -3.91 -9.46 11.86
CA ASN A 153 -5.37 -9.56 11.95
C ASN A 153 -6.09 -8.86 10.78
N ILE A 154 -5.35 -8.50 9.74
CA ILE A 154 -5.88 -7.93 8.50
C ILE A 154 -5.55 -8.85 7.32
N PRO A 155 -6.31 -8.80 6.21
CA PRO A 155 -6.02 -9.60 5.02
C PRO A 155 -4.62 -9.35 4.48
N VAL A 156 -3.91 -10.44 4.17
CA VAL A 156 -2.60 -10.43 3.50
C VAL A 156 -2.63 -11.42 2.36
N PHE A 157 -2.23 -11.01 1.16
CA PHE A 157 -2.11 -11.91 0.03
C PHE A 157 -0.97 -11.48 -0.90
N HIS A 158 -0.42 -12.45 -1.64
CA HIS A 158 0.54 -12.22 -2.71
C HIS A 158 -0.16 -12.34 -4.06
N ASP A 159 -0.22 -11.23 -4.82
CA ASP A 159 -1.05 -11.13 -6.03
C ASP A 159 -0.55 -12.03 -7.16
N ASP A 160 0.75 -12.04 -7.48
CA ASP A 160 1.32 -12.79 -8.60
C ASP A 160 1.10 -14.30 -8.49
N GLN A 161 1.02 -14.83 -7.28
CA GLN A 161 0.89 -16.26 -7.01
C GLN A 161 -0.56 -16.63 -6.70
N HIS A 162 -1.04 -16.31 -5.51
CA HIS A 162 -2.36 -16.71 -5.05
C HIS A 162 -3.48 -15.88 -5.68
N GLY A 163 -3.28 -14.58 -5.90
CA GLY A 163 -4.24 -13.72 -6.59
C GLY A 163 -4.49 -14.22 -8.02
N THR A 164 -3.43 -14.49 -8.77
CA THR A 164 -3.52 -15.05 -10.12
C THR A 164 -4.15 -16.44 -10.14
N ALA A 165 -3.81 -17.31 -9.18
CA ALA A 165 -4.38 -18.66 -9.10
C ALA A 165 -5.91 -18.68 -8.86
N ILE A 166 -6.47 -17.62 -8.29
CA ILE A 166 -7.93 -17.52 -8.06
C ILE A 166 -8.69 -17.24 -9.37
N VAL A 167 -8.07 -16.54 -10.32
CA VAL A 167 -8.75 -16.08 -11.55
C VAL A 167 -8.45 -16.93 -12.78
N VAL A 168 -7.52 -17.90 -12.69
CA VAL A 168 -7.16 -18.85 -13.74
C VAL A 168 -7.80 -20.21 -13.48
#